data_4281debabd2247db09936601c0638756
#
_entry.id   4281debabd2247db09936601c0638756
#
_cell.length_a   1.000
_cell.length_b   1.000
_cell.length_c   1.000
_cell.angle_alpha   90.00
_cell.angle_beta   90.00
_cell.angle_gamma   90.00
#
_symmetry.space_group_name_H-M   'P 1'
#
loop_
_entity.id
_entity.type
_entity.pdbx_description
1 polymer ?
#
loop_
_entity_poly.entity_id
_entity_poly.type
_entity_poly.pdbx_seq_one_letter_code
_entity_poly.pdbx_strand_id
1 'polypeptide(L)'
;MRLLKVVAIAALLVGTGMSAYAELQSVQVGGSIRIRGNWYDGEDNDRLDIAFIEQRTRLNVKADFTDDVTAFIELDSYDIWGEDFRSNYVTGVDARAASVDDVEIYQAYVEATNMWGTGLELKVGRQEIALGSQWLMGVNDRSQAFRGLSFDALKVGYVMEDYFRVHAFWAKLAESFGDMLHSDIDLYGIYGTLTMIENVEIDAYWMYLRNDLNYPGKADNIHTIGVRAGGEVIGIDFEAEAAFQFGDDKSRYSTNFGSNLEVGYTVDLDPMSLRPFAGFACFIDMSKDVFGRPDVGFNRLFSNWEYSEFIDHTTLSNAYIPRLGLDFSPHESIDLRLLGTYFRAEQPQRRDKTAAWEMGIHGEYRYTEDLAFRAGFAKMWVQDGIQRGYPLVLNGTAAVNPQRNEHIYYTYLETEIKF
;
A
#
# COMPACT_ATOMS: atom_id res chain seq x y z
N MET A 1 -31.44 15.48 -13.32
CA MET A 1 -32.04 14.30 -13.97
C MET A 1 -31.27 13.00 -13.85
N ARG A 2 -29.93 13.01 -13.66
CA ARG A 2 -29.13 11.77 -13.49
C ARG A 2 -29.24 11.18 -12.08
N LEU A 3 -29.28 12.01 -11.04
CA LEU A 3 -29.45 11.57 -9.65
C LEU A 3 -30.79 10.84 -9.40
N LEU A 4 -31.88 11.29 -10.07
CA LEU A 4 -33.21 10.66 -9.92
C LEU A 4 -33.25 9.22 -10.48
N LYS A 5 -32.40 8.90 -11.46
CA LYS A 5 -32.31 7.54 -12.04
C LYS A 5 -31.58 6.58 -11.13
N VAL A 6 -30.53 7.02 -10.43
CA VAL A 6 -29.79 6.19 -9.47
C VAL A 6 -30.65 5.92 -8.24
N VAL A 7 -31.37 6.93 -7.74
CA VAL A 7 -32.32 6.78 -6.62
C VAL A 7 -33.47 5.87 -6.98
N ALA A 8 -33.96 5.92 -8.23
CA ALA A 8 -35.02 5.05 -8.68
C ALA A 8 -34.60 3.58 -8.81
N ILE A 9 -33.36 3.29 -9.21
CA ILE A 9 -32.84 1.93 -9.27
C ILE A 9 -32.60 1.39 -7.85
N ALA A 10 -32.06 2.20 -6.92
CA ALA A 10 -31.94 1.83 -5.52
C ALA A 10 -33.31 1.58 -4.86
N ALA A 11 -34.32 2.41 -5.17
CA ALA A 11 -35.68 2.23 -4.67
C ALA A 11 -36.39 1.00 -5.26
N LEU A 12 -36.05 0.58 -6.49
CA LEU A 12 -36.63 -0.63 -7.11
C LEU A 12 -36.05 -1.90 -6.48
N LEU A 13 -34.81 -1.88 -6.01
CA LEU A 13 -34.16 -3.00 -5.31
C LEU A 13 -34.71 -3.20 -3.89
N VAL A 14 -35.23 -2.15 -3.26
CA VAL A 14 -35.84 -2.21 -1.92
C VAL A 14 -37.32 -2.67 -1.96
N GLY A 15 -37.96 -2.62 -3.11
CA GLY A 15 -39.45 -2.79 -3.23
C GLY A 15 -39.96 -4.22 -3.32
N THR A 16 -39.14 -5.27 -3.38
CA THR A 16 -39.59 -6.67 -3.54
C THR A 16 -39.18 -7.61 -2.42
N GLY A 17 -38.59 -7.10 -1.34
CA GLY A 17 -38.18 -7.91 -0.22
C GLY A 17 -39.25 -8.13 0.82
N MET A 18 -39.69 -9.37 1.01
CA MET A 18 -40.30 -9.79 2.28
C MET A 18 -39.42 -9.33 3.43
N SER A 19 -40.04 -8.77 4.47
CA SER A 19 -39.33 -8.34 5.70
C SER A 19 -38.65 -9.55 6.40
N ALA A 20 -37.52 -9.96 5.89
CA ALA A 20 -36.58 -10.78 6.67
C ALA A 20 -35.87 -9.81 7.60
N TYR A 21 -36.25 -9.77 8.86
CA TYR A 21 -35.41 -9.20 9.90
C TYR A 21 -34.11 -10.03 9.88
N ALA A 22 -32.99 -9.41 9.50
CA ALA A 22 -31.69 -10.05 9.61
C ALA A 22 -31.44 -10.31 11.09
N GLU A 23 -31.46 -11.57 11.51
CA GLU A 23 -31.13 -11.96 12.88
C GLU A 23 -29.63 -11.96 13.05
N LEU A 24 -29.15 -11.28 14.07
CA LEU A 24 -27.73 -11.26 14.42
C LEU A 24 -27.29 -12.68 14.82
N GLN A 25 -26.40 -13.29 14.06
CA GLN A 25 -25.94 -14.67 14.27
C GLN A 25 -24.68 -14.70 15.14
N SER A 26 -23.70 -13.82 14.87
CA SER A 26 -22.46 -13.78 15.61
C SER A 26 -21.91 -12.36 15.74
N VAL A 27 -21.16 -12.14 16.82
CA VAL A 27 -20.33 -10.94 16.99
C VAL A 27 -18.94 -11.41 17.39
N GLN A 28 -17.96 -10.97 16.63
CA GLN A 28 -16.54 -11.21 16.89
C GLN A 28 -15.87 -9.88 17.21
N VAL A 29 -15.02 -9.89 18.21
CA VAL A 29 -14.19 -8.74 18.60
C VAL A 29 -12.74 -9.15 18.43
N GLY A 30 -11.96 -8.33 17.77
CA GLY A 30 -10.55 -8.56 17.54
C GLY A 30 -9.76 -7.25 17.57
N GLY A 31 -8.47 -7.35 17.42
CA GLY A 31 -7.63 -6.18 17.40
C GLY A 31 -6.15 -6.50 17.28
N SER A 32 -5.33 -5.44 17.27
CA SER A 32 -3.89 -5.56 17.29
C SER A 32 -3.23 -4.39 17.99
N ILE A 33 -2.09 -4.64 18.60
CA ILE A 33 -1.19 -3.61 19.10
C ILE A 33 0.18 -3.87 18.47
N ARG A 34 0.71 -2.85 17.76
CA ARG A 34 2.00 -2.89 17.11
C ARG A 34 2.84 -1.73 17.62
N ILE A 35 4.04 -2.01 18.09
CA ILE A 35 4.96 -1.03 18.66
C ILE A 35 6.31 -1.21 18.00
N ARG A 36 6.89 -0.12 17.47
CA ARG A 36 8.20 -0.15 16.80
C ARG A 36 9.08 1.00 17.29
N GLY A 37 10.29 0.65 17.70
CA GLY A 37 11.38 1.61 17.86
C GLY A 37 12.17 1.71 16.56
N ASN A 38 12.41 2.93 16.09
CA ASN A 38 13.11 3.25 14.86
C ASN A 38 14.35 4.07 15.19
N TRP A 39 15.50 3.74 14.58
CA TRP A 39 16.76 4.46 14.69
C TRP A 39 17.37 4.64 13.31
N TYR A 40 17.54 5.89 12.90
CA TYR A 40 18.24 6.30 11.70
C TYR A 40 19.54 7.01 12.11
N ASP A 41 20.60 6.77 11.35
CA ASP A 41 21.94 7.33 11.58
C ASP A 41 22.55 7.68 10.22
N GLY A 42 23.04 8.90 10.07
CA GLY A 42 23.78 9.38 8.90
C GLY A 42 25.25 9.56 9.25
N GLU A 43 26.15 8.84 8.59
CA GLU A 43 27.59 8.79 8.92
C GLU A 43 28.25 10.17 9.06
N ASP A 44 27.81 11.14 8.26
CA ASP A 44 28.39 12.50 8.23
C ASP A 44 27.34 13.61 8.41
N ASN A 45 26.12 13.29 8.84
CA ASN A 45 25.02 14.25 8.85
C ASN A 45 24.07 14.05 10.04
N ASP A 46 24.36 14.74 11.14
CA ASP A 46 23.55 14.72 12.37
C ASP A 46 22.04 15.01 12.15
N ARG A 47 21.64 15.52 10.99
CA ARG A 47 20.23 15.72 10.66
C ARG A 47 19.48 14.43 10.33
N LEU A 48 20.22 13.35 10.07
CA LEU A 48 19.68 12.03 9.83
C LEU A 48 19.64 11.18 11.11
N ASP A 49 20.20 11.67 12.21
CA ASP A 49 20.17 11.00 13.51
C ASP A 49 18.80 11.19 14.14
N ILE A 50 17.91 10.26 13.81
CA ILE A 50 16.51 10.31 14.25
C ILE A 50 16.18 9.01 14.96
N ALA A 51 15.65 9.13 16.19
CA ALA A 51 15.13 8.00 16.94
C ALA A 51 13.75 8.31 17.48
N PHE A 52 12.79 7.39 17.28
CA PHE A 52 11.44 7.51 17.80
C PHE A 52 10.81 6.16 17.99
N ILE A 53 9.78 6.10 18.82
CA ILE A 53 8.96 4.92 19.01
C ILE A 53 7.55 5.26 18.54
N GLU A 54 7.02 4.46 17.65
CA GLU A 54 5.65 4.56 17.14
C GLU A 54 4.81 3.40 17.64
N GLN A 55 3.54 3.64 17.82
CA GLN A 55 2.55 2.67 18.25
C GLN A 55 1.29 2.79 17.41
N ARG A 56 0.75 1.65 16.99
CA ARG A 56 -0.57 1.55 16.40
C ARG A 56 -1.41 0.58 17.21
N THR A 57 -2.63 0.98 17.52
CA THR A 57 -3.62 0.14 18.22
C THR A 57 -4.89 0.07 17.38
N ARG A 58 -5.34 -1.12 17.02
CA ARG A 58 -6.59 -1.36 16.32
C ARG A 58 -7.53 -2.20 17.16
N LEU A 59 -8.81 -1.88 17.08
CA LEU A 59 -9.91 -2.66 17.67
C LEU A 59 -11.02 -2.78 16.65
N ASN A 60 -11.44 -4.01 16.37
CA ASN A 60 -12.50 -4.26 15.41
C ASN A 60 -13.65 -5.07 15.98
N VAL A 61 -14.81 -4.88 15.36
CA VAL A 61 -16.03 -5.65 15.61
C VAL A 61 -16.60 -6.09 14.28
N LYS A 62 -16.79 -7.39 14.12
CA LYS A 62 -17.48 -8.03 13.00
C LYS A 62 -18.79 -8.59 13.48
N ALA A 63 -19.89 -8.20 12.84
CA ALA A 63 -21.23 -8.69 13.12
C ALA A 63 -21.79 -9.39 11.89
N ASP A 64 -22.07 -10.68 12.00
CA ASP A 64 -22.68 -11.49 10.95
C ASP A 64 -24.19 -11.58 11.21
N PHE A 65 -25.02 -11.14 10.26
CA PHE A 65 -26.48 -11.15 10.37
C PHE A 65 -27.09 -12.35 9.68
N THR A 66 -26.47 -12.79 8.60
CA THR A 66 -26.79 -14.02 7.88
C THR A 66 -25.47 -14.58 7.37
N ASP A 67 -25.47 -15.76 6.79
CA ASP A 67 -24.28 -16.35 6.20
C ASP A 67 -23.65 -15.44 5.11
N ASP A 68 -24.47 -14.59 4.51
CA ASP A 68 -24.07 -13.75 3.37
C ASP A 68 -24.00 -12.24 3.69
N VAL A 69 -24.34 -11.80 4.93
CA VAL A 69 -24.39 -10.37 5.27
C VAL A 69 -23.60 -10.07 6.52
N THR A 70 -22.62 -9.19 6.39
CA THR A 70 -21.69 -8.77 7.46
C THR A 70 -21.67 -7.26 7.59
N ALA A 71 -21.57 -6.76 8.83
CA ALA A 71 -21.14 -5.40 9.14
C ALA A 71 -19.80 -5.44 9.87
N PHE A 72 -18.90 -4.55 9.53
CA PHE A 72 -17.57 -4.47 10.10
C PHE A 72 -17.24 -3.04 10.50
N ILE A 73 -16.68 -2.86 11.69
CA ILE A 73 -16.16 -1.58 12.17
C ILE A 73 -14.78 -1.81 12.76
N GLU A 74 -13.82 -1.00 12.37
CA GLU A 74 -12.46 -0.99 12.94
C GLU A 74 -12.04 0.43 13.30
N LEU A 75 -11.62 0.56 14.54
CA LEU A 75 -11.02 1.76 15.08
C LEU A 75 -9.50 1.65 15.01
N ASP A 76 -8.83 2.75 14.71
CA ASP A 76 -7.36 2.86 14.66
C ASP A 76 -6.89 4.05 15.49
N SER A 77 -5.77 3.88 16.16
CA SER A 77 -5.04 4.94 16.84
C SER A 77 -3.56 4.76 16.56
N TYR A 78 -2.94 5.81 16.05
CA TYR A 78 -1.51 5.87 15.75
C TYR A 78 -0.86 7.01 16.50
N ASP A 79 0.21 6.72 17.25
CA ASP A 79 0.93 7.67 18.08
C ASP A 79 2.45 7.52 17.94
N ILE A 80 3.16 8.62 18.15
CA ILE A 80 4.60 8.61 18.46
C ILE A 80 4.77 8.83 19.96
N TRP A 81 5.51 7.98 20.64
CA TRP A 81 5.70 8.10 22.09
C TRP A 81 6.32 9.44 22.48
N GLY A 82 5.68 10.17 23.38
CA GLY A 82 6.12 11.48 23.84
C GLY A 82 5.63 12.66 23.01
N GLU A 83 4.93 12.43 21.91
CA GLU A 83 4.35 13.50 21.08
C GLU A 83 3.38 14.38 21.87
N ASP A 84 2.57 13.79 22.74
CA ASP A 84 1.57 14.48 23.55
C ASP A 84 2.11 15.17 24.80
N PHE A 85 3.40 15.13 25.07
CA PHE A 85 3.95 15.65 26.32
C PHE A 85 3.15 15.21 27.55
N ARG A 86 2.90 13.93 27.71
CA ARG A 86 2.00 13.37 28.74
C ARG A 86 2.43 13.66 30.19
N SER A 87 3.54 14.34 30.39
CA SER A 87 4.07 14.71 31.68
C SER A 87 4.29 16.21 31.81
N ASN A 88 3.47 16.87 32.59
CA ASN A 88 3.69 18.25 32.96
C ASN A 88 4.90 18.43 33.92
N TYR A 89 5.41 17.36 34.49
CA TYR A 89 6.61 17.36 35.32
C TYR A 89 7.85 17.79 34.53
N VAL A 90 7.98 17.34 33.28
CA VAL A 90 9.12 17.66 32.41
C VAL A 90 8.92 18.99 31.68
N THR A 91 7.72 19.23 31.16
CA THR A 91 7.43 20.38 30.28
C THR A 91 6.79 21.56 31.02
N GLY A 92 6.27 21.34 32.23
CA GLY A 92 5.49 22.34 32.99
C GLY A 92 4.08 22.51 32.47
N VAL A 93 3.69 21.81 31.40
CA VAL A 93 2.37 21.87 30.75
C VAL A 93 1.87 20.48 30.45
N ASP A 94 0.62 20.18 30.80
CA ASP A 94 -0.05 18.96 30.38
C ASP A 94 -0.71 19.19 29.01
N ALA A 95 -0.08 18.71 27.94
CA ALA A 95 -0.54 18.93 26.58
C ALA A 95 -1.65 17.97 26.14
N ARG A 96 -2.04 16.99 26.97
CA ARG A 96 -3.10 16.02 26.65
C ARG A 96 -4.44 16.68 26.29
N ALA A 97 -4.73 17.82 26.92
CA ALA A 97 -5.96 18.57 26.62
C ALA A 97 -5.94 19.28 25.25
N ALA A 98 -4.76 19.43 24.65
CA ALA A 98 -4.56 20.03 23.33
C ALA A 98 -4.08 19.01 22.29
N SER A 99 -3.94 17.74 22.69
CA SER A 99 -3.59 16.65 21.79
C SER A 99 -4.70 16.44 20.76
N VAL A 100 -4.29 16.27 19.51
CA VAL A 100 -5.16 15.90 18.39
C VAL A 100 -5.12 14.38 18.12
N ASP A 101 -4.68 13.60 19.10
CA ASP A 101 -4.65 12.15 19.00
C ASP A 101 -6.07 11.61 19.05
N ASP A 102 -6.58 11.33 17.91
CA ASP A 102 -7.92 10.82 17.77
C ASP A 102 -7.91 9.34 17.43
N VAL A 103 -8.77 8.61 18.11
CA VAL A 103 -9.20 7.30 17.62
C VAL A 103 -10.09 7.55 16.43
N GLU A 104 -9.66 7.10 15.27
CA GLU A 104 -10.43 7.28 14.04
C GLU A 104 -11.08 5.97 13.58
N ILE A 105 -12.14 6.11 12.79
CA ILE A 105 -12.75 4.97 12.11
C ILE A 105 -11.90 4.64 10.90
N TYR A 106 -11.13 3.58 11.01
CA TYR A 106 -10.28 3.08 9.93
C TYR A 106 -11.08 2.30 8.88
N GLN A 107 -12.00 1.44 9.31
CA GLN A 107 -12.95 0.76 8.44
C GLN A 107 -14.37 0.81 9.03
N ALA A 108 -15.38 1.00 8.20
CA ALA A 108 -16.79 0.87 8.55
C ALA A 108 -17.59 0.56 7.29
N TYR A 109 -18.00 -0.68 7.10
CA TYR A 109 -18.69 -1.11 5.91
C TYR A 109 -19.76 -2.17 6.19
N VAL A 110 -20.64 -2.33 5.21
CA VAL A 110 -21.55 -3.46 5.08
C VAL A 110 -21.14 -4.24 3.84
N GLU A 111 -21.11 -5.56 3.97
CA GLU A 111 -20.80 -6.49 2.88
C GLU A 111 -21.90 -7.52 2.74
N ALA A 112 -22.29 -7.80 1.50
CA ALA A 112 -23.16 -8.89 1.14
C ALA A 112 -22.48 -9.73 0.07
N THR A 113 -22.38 -11.03 0.32
CA THR A 113 -21.77 -12.00 -0.61
C THR A 113 -22.85 -12.93 -1.16
N ASN A 114 -22.57 -13.66 -2.23
CA ASN A 114 -23.45 -14.67 -2.81
C ASN A 114 -24.91 -14.19 -2.96
N MET A 115 -25.11 -12.91 -3.27
CA MET A 115 -26.44 -12.29 -3.34
C MET A 115 -27.35 -13.09 -4.28
N TRP A 116 -28.52 -13.46 -3.77
CA TRP A 116 -29.51 -14.30 -4.46
C TRP A 116 -28.96 -15.66 -4.94
N GLY A 117 -27.88 -16.17 -4.35
CA GLY A 117 -27.26 -17.43 -4.77
C GLY A 117 -26.52 -17.35 -6.11
N THR A 118 -26.05 -16.17 -6.51
CA THR A 118 -25.46 -15.94 -7.85
C THR A 118 -23.96 -15.66 -7.86
N GLY A 119 -23.29 -15.66 -6.71
CA GLY A 119 -21.89 -15.22 -6.60
C GLY A 119 -21.70 -13.71 -6.74
N LEU A 120 -22.77 -12.92 -6.78
CA LEU A 120 -22.73 -11.46 -6.77
C LEU A 120 -22.38 -10.96 -5.37
N GLU A 121 -21.46 -9.99 -5.30
CA GLU A 121 -20.98 -9.39 -4.06
C GLU A 121 -21.16 -7.87 -4.07
N LEU A 122 -21.42 -7.29 -2.91
CA LEU A 122 -21.54 -5.86 -2.71
C LEU A 122 -20.87 -5.48 -1.40
N LYS A 123 -19.95 -4.51 -1.42
CA LYS A 123 -19.32 -3.93 -0.23
C LYS A 123 -19.39 -2.42 -0.30
N VAL A 124 -19.95 -1.80 0.74
CA VAL A 124 -20.22 -0.35 0.78
C VAL A 124 -19.74 0.23 2.10
N GLY A 125 -19.00 1.29 2.05
CA GLY A 125 -18.49 2.03 3.19
C GLY A 125 -16.98 2.20 3.15
N ARG A 126 -16.42 2.64 4.28
CA ARG A 126 -14.97 2.79 4.44
C ARG A 126 -14.33 1.41 4.57
N GLN A 127 -13.47 1.07 3.64
CA GLN A 127 -12.92 -0.27 3.48
C GLN A 127 -11.51 -0.26 2.91
N GLU A 128 -10.73 -1.25 3.24
CA GLU A 128 -9.49 -1.56 2.51
C GLU A 128 -9.80 -2.11 1.11
N ILE A 129 -8.97 -1.73 0.15
CA ILE A 129 -9.01 -2.29 -1.21
C ILE A 129 -7.59 -2.76 -1.56
N ALA A 130 -7.40 -4.08 -1.52
CA ALA A 130 -6.17 -4.74 -1.92
C ALA A 130 -6.41 -5.54 -3.19
N LEU A 131 -5.57 -5.37 -4.22
CA LEU A 131 -5.71 -6.02 -5.51
C LEU A 131 -4.38 -6.68 -5.93
N GLY A 132 -4.46 -7.95 -6.33
CA GLY A 132 -3.31 -8.74 -6.75
C GLY A 132 -2.20 -8.75 -5.71
N SER A 133 -0.97 -8.46 -6.13
CA SER A 133 0.20 -8.34 -5.28
C SER A 133 0.26 -7.04 -4.46
N GLN A 134 -0.75 -6.20 -4.57
CA GLN A 134 -0.80 -4.85 -4.01
C GLN A 134 0.29 -3.90 -4.58
N TRP A 135 0.77 -4.19 -5.76
CA TRP A 135 1.80 -3.38 -6.39
C TRP A 135 1.33 -1.97 -6.76
N LEU A 136 0.06 -1.80 -7.16
CA LEU A 136 -0.56 -0.49 -7.44
C LEU A 136 -1.71 -0.13 -6.51
N MET A 137 -2.40 -1.12 -5.94
CA MET A 137 -3.56 -0.90 -5.08
C MET A 137 -3.48 -1.80 -3.86
N GLY A 138 -3.15 -1.21 -2.72
CA GLY A 138 -2.95 -1.95 -1.48
C GLY A 138 -3.33 -1.17 -0.23
N VAL A 139 -3.17 -1.83 0.90
CA VAL A 139 -3.61 -1.33 2.21
C VAL A 139 -2.58 -0.46 2.91
N ASN A 140 -1.41 -0.26 2.31
CA ASN A 140 -0.33 0.56 2.86
C ASN A 140 0.07 0.20 4.31
N ASP A 141 -0.06 -1.09 4.66
CA ASP A 141 0.32 -1.64 5.96
C ASP A 141 1.62 -2.44 5.84
N ARG A 142 2.68 -1.77 5.59
CA ARG A 142 4.03 -2.30 5.38
C ARG A 142 5.00 -1.76 6.41
N SER A 143 6.26 -2.13 6.28
CA SER A 143 7.32 -1.73 7.21
C SER A 143 7.40 -0.21 7.39
N GLN A 144 7.45 0.54 6.32
CA GLN A 144 7.58 2.00 6.38
C GLN A 144 6.24 2.75 6.53
N ALA A 145 5.13 2.14 6.18
CA ALA A 145 3.81 2.75 6.25
C ALA A 145 2.99 2.13 7.37
N PHE A 146 3.26 2.54 8.57
CA PHE A 146 2.72 1.97 9.81
C PHE A 146 1.21 2.22 10.00
N ARG A 147 0.60 3.11 9.22
CA ARG A 147 -0.78 3.60 9.43
C ARG A 147 -1.86 2.80 8.72
N GLY A 148 -1.54 2.21 7.59
CA GLY A 148 -2.55 1.59 6.73
C GLY A 148 -3.27 2.60 5.82
N LEU A 149 -4.19 2.10 4.97
CA LEU A 149 -4.97 2.89 4.03
C LEU A 149 -6.34 2.26 3.78
N SER A 150 -7.39 3.04 3.99
CA SER A 150 -8.77 2.67 3.68
C SER A 150 -9.43 3.71 2.77
N PHE A 151 -10.52 3.33 2.11
CA PHE A 151 -11.21 4.11 1.10
C PHE A 151 -12.70 4.19 1.39
N ASP A 152 -13.30 5.37 1.28
CA ASP A 152 -14.76 5.50 1.25
C ASP A 152 -15.24 5.05 -0.13
N ALA A 153 -15.78 3.83 -0.24
CA ALA A 153 -15.94 3.14 -1.50
C ALA A 153 -17.23 2.32 -1.62
N LEU A 154 -17.62 2.12 -2.88
CA LEU A 154 -18.57 1.11 -3.34
C LEU A 154 -17.82 0.09 -4.19
N LYS A 155 -17.85 -1.19 -3.80
CA LYS A 155 -17.30 -2.30 -4.57
C LYS A 155 -18.38 -3.31 -4.89
N VAL A 156 -18.48 -3.68 -6.15
CA VAL A 156 -19.36 -4.74 -6.66
C VAL A 156 -18.48 -5.83 -7.24
N GLY A 157 -18.70 -7.06 -6.84
CA GLY A 157 -17.98 -8.24 -7.31
C GLY A 157 -18.91 -9.28 -7.95
N TYR A 158 -18.33 -10.09 -8.80
CA TYR A 158 -18.93 -11.34 -9.24
C TYR A 158 -17.87 -12.44 -9.20
N VAL A 159 -18.18 -13.49 -8.47
CA VAL A 159 -17.31 -14.65 -8.29
C VAL A 159 -17.95 -15.86 -8.97
N MET A 160 -17.25 -16.45 -9.93
CA MET A 160 -17.53 -17.77 -10.44
C MET A 160 -16.42 -18.70 -9.95
N GLU A 161 -16.73 -19.44 -8.91
CA GLU A 161 -15.77 -20.35 -8.27
C GLU A 161 -15.03 -21.19 -9.31
N ASP A 162 -13.73 -21.43 -9.08
CA ASP A 162 -12.81 -22.18 -9.92
C ASP A 162 -12.49 -21.58 -11.31
N TYR A 163 -13.15 -20.45 -11.70
CA TYR A 163 -12.93 -19.88 -13.02
C TYR A 163 -12.40 -18.46 -12.99
N PHE A 164 -13.15 -17.54 -12.43
CA PHE A 164 -12.75 -16.14 -12.38
C PHE A 164 -13.48 -15.34 -11.30
N ARG A 165 -12.86 -14.23 -10.92
CA ARG A 165 -13.44 -13.18 -10.10
C ARG A 165 -13.34 -11.86 -10.86
N VAL A 166 -14.36 -11.00 -10.78
CA VAL A 166 -14.29 -9.65 -11.30
C VAL A 166 -14.88 -8.68 -10.28
N HIS A 167 -14.19 -7.57 -10.07
CA HIS A 167 -14.61 -6.50 -9.18
C HIS A 167 -14.63 -5.17 -9.94
N ALA A 168 -15.67 -4.39 -9.73
CA ALA A 168 -15.72 -3.00 -10.11
C ALA A 168 -15.87 -2.15 -8.85
N PHE A 169 -15.14 -1.04 -8.75
CA PHE A 169 -15.20 -0.17 -7.59
C PHE A 169 -15.13 1.30 -7.97
N TRP A 170 -15.72 2.10 -7.09
CA TRP A 170 -15.57 3.53 -7.04
C TRP A 170 -15.22 3.94 -5.62
N ALA A 171 -14.16 4.75 -5.47
CA ALA A 171 -13.73 5.30 -4.21
C ALA A 171 -13.68 6.83 -4.30
N LYS A 172 -14.23 7.49 -3.28
CA LYS A 172 -14.16 8.93 -3.10
C LYS A 172 -12.91 9.26 -2.28
N LEU A 173 -11.93 9.91 -2.89
CA LEU A 173 -10.67 10.24 -2.23
C LEU A 173 -10.67 11.64 -1.62
N ALA A 174 -11.34 12.59 -2.26
CA ALA A 174 -11.57 13.93 -1.75
C ALA A 174 -12.87 14.51 -2.27
N GLU A 175 -13.55 15.29 -1.43
CA GLU A 175 -14.77 16.02 -1.76
C GLU A 175 -14.58 17.49 -1.43
N SER A 176 -14.93 18.37 -2.36
CA SER A 176 -14.88 19.81 -2.18
C SER A 176 -16.26 20.36 -1.83
N PHE A 177 -16.35 21.00 -0.68
CA PHE A 177 -17.57 21.69 -0.25
C PHE A 177 -17.42 23.21 -0.55
N GLY A 178 -17.90 23.68 -1.71
CA GLY A 178 -17.95 25.09 -2.02
C GLY A 178 -17.92 25.45 -3.50
N ASP A 179 -18.52 26.59 -3.84
CA ASP A 179 -18.74 27.05 -5.23
C ASP A 179 -17.45 27.45 -5.99
N MET A 180 -16.29 27.47 -5.33
CA MET A 180 -15.08 28.01 -5.92
C MET A 180 -14.06 26.97 -6.37
N LEU A 181 -14.22 25.70 -6.03
CA LEU A 181 -13.26 24.67 -6.36
C LEU A 181 -13.99 23.36 -6.74
N HIS A 182 -14.06 23.09 -8.02
CA HIS A 182 -14.31 21.73 -8.49
C HIS A 182 -13.04 20.90 -8.24
N SER A 183 -12.83 20.42 -7.00
CA SER A 183 -11.61 19.74 -6.59
C SER A 183 -11.88 18.33 -6.08
N ASP A 184 -12.81 17.66 -6.73
CA ASP A 184 -13.10 16.26 -6.41
C ASP A 184 -11.99 15.35 -6.91
N ILE A 185 -11.65 14.35 -6.09
CA ILE A 185 -10.75 13.27 -6.48
C ILE A 185 -11.53 11.96 -6.33
N ASP A 186 -11.66 11.25 -7.43
CA ASP A 186 -12.35 9.98 -7.51
C ASP A 186 -11.42 8.91 -8.10
N LEU A 187 -11.52 7.69 -7.59
CA LEU A 187 -10.87 6.52 -8.18
C LEU A 187 -11.93 5.52 -8.65
N TYR A 188 -11.84 5.11 -9.89
CA TYR A 188 -12.66 4.05 -10.48
C TYR A 188 -11.77 2.89 -10.86
N GLY A 189 -12.25 1.66 -10.73
CA GLY A 189 -11.50 0.50 -11.17
C GLY A 189 -12.38 -0.66 -11.57
N ILE A 190 -11.85 -1.46 -12.50
CA ILE A 190 -12.33 -2.81 -12.84
C ILE A 190 -11.10 -3.72 -12.77
N TYR A 191 -11.23 -4.80 -12.03
CA TYR A 191 -10.17 -5.77 -11.81
C TYR A 191 -10.71 -7.18 -11.98
N GLY A 192 -10.16 -7.95 -12.90
CA GLY A 192 -10.54 -9.33 -13.17
C GLY A 192 -9.39 -10.29 -12.90
N THR A 193 -9.66 -11.40 -12.23
CA THR A 193 -8.71 -12.46 -11.90
C THR A 193 -9.19 -13.77 -12.50
N LEU A 194 -8.36 -14.44 -13.28
CA LEU A 194 -8.56 -15.82 -13.74
C LEU A 194 -7.92 -16.78 -12.73
N THR A 195 -8.68 -17.75 -12.24
CA THR A 195 -8.27 -18.74 -11.21
C THR A 195 -8.31 -20.18 -11.72
N MET A 196 -8.60 -20.39 -13.01
CA MET A 196 -8.75 -21.72 -13.61
C MET A 196 -7.44 -22.50 -13.77
N ILE A 197 -6.29 -21.87 -13.55
CA ILE A 197 -4.98 -22.51 -13.63
C ILE A 197 -4.54 -22.80 -12.20
N GLU A 198 -4.30 -24.06 -11.90
CA GLU A 198 -3.86 -24.47 -10.56
C GLU A 198 -2.58 -23.73 -10.14
N ASN A 199 -2.58 -23.18 -8.92
CA ASN A 199 -1.48 -22.42 -8.33
C ASN A 199 -1.03 -21.17 -9.11
N VAL A 200 -1.81 -20.69 -10.07
CA VAL A 200 -1.50 -19.49 -10.85
C VAL A 200 -2.73 -18.60 -10.97
N GLU A 201 -2.59 -17.34 -10.63
CA GLU A 201 -3.58 -16.28 -10.89
C GLU A 201 -3.09 -15.39 -12.03
N ILE A 202 -4.00 -15.02 -12.92
CA ILE A 202 -3.76 -14.06 -13.97
C ILE A 202 -4.78 -12.95 -13.84
N ASP A 203 -4.30 -11.73 -13.69
CA ASP A 203 -5.14 -10.55 -13.52
C ASP A 203 -5.04 -9.62 -14.73
N ALA A 204 -6.12 -8.93 -14.99
CA ALA A 204 -6.18 -7.80 -15.90
C ALA A 204 -7.04 -6.70 -15.30
N TYR A 205 -6.61 -5.45 -15.41
CA TYR A 205 -7.31 -4.35 -14.78
C TYR A 205 -7.22 -3.05 -15.55
N TRP A 206 -8.21 -2.19 -15.24
CA TRP A 206 -8.22 -0.79 -15.60
C TRP A 206 -8.59 0.04 -14.38
N MET A 207 -7.84 1.10 -14.12
CA MET A 207 -8.11 2.08 -13.08
C MET A 207 -8.10 3.48 -13.68
N TYR A 208 -8.94 4.36 -13.14
CA TYR A 208 -9.01 5.75 -13.53
C TYR A 208 -9.03 6.63 -12.29
N LEU A 209 -7.92 7.31 -12.05
CA LEU A 209 -7.81 8.37 -11.05
C LEU A 209 -8.22 9.68 -11.71
N ARG A 210 -9.39 10.19 -11.34
CA ARG A 210 -9.86 11.51 -11.72
C ARG A 210 -9.44 12.49 -10.63
N ASN A 211 -8.64 13.47 -10.99
CA ASN A 211 -8.16 14.50 -10.07
C ASN A 211 -8.42 15.88 -10.67
N ASP A 212 -9.52 16.49 -10.24
CA ASP A 212 -9.95 17.82 -10.68
C ASP A 212 -9.39 18.95 -9.77
N LEU A 213 -8.41 18.65 -8.90
CA LEU A 213 -7.70 19.68 -8.11
C LEU A 213 -7.09 20.71 -9.05
N ASN A 214 -7.76 21.86 -9.14
CA ASN A 214 -7.43 22.91 -10.08
C ASN A 214 -6.12 23.62 -9.68
N TYR A 215 -5.04 23.19 -10.29
CA TYR A 215 -4.04 24.18 -10.75
C TYR A 215 -4.57 24.79 -12.07
N PRO A 216 -4.44 26.12 -12.31
CA PRO A 216 -5.06 26.76 -13.45
C PRO A 216 -4.74 26.03 -14.75
N GLY A 217 -5.71 25.26 -15.26
CA GLY A 217 -5.71 24.68 -16.59
C GLY A 217 -5.15 23.28 -16.78
N LYS A 218 -4.81 22.54 -15.71
CA LYS A 218 -4.35 21.14 -15.84
C LYS A 218 -4.96 20.25 -14.74
N ALA A 219 -5.57 19.16 -15.14
CA ALA A 219 -6.00 18.07 -14.26
C ALA A 219 -4.89 17.01 -14.18
N ASP A 220 -4.86 16.25 -13.10
CA ASP A 220 -3.95 15.09 -12.95
C ASP A 220 -4.71 13.78 -13.13
N ASN A 221 -5.49 13.69 -14.20
CA ASN A 221 -6.25 12.50 -14.54
C ASN A 221 -5.35 11.42 -15.11
N ILE A 222 -5.46 10.19 -14.61
CA ILE A 222 -4.61 9.07 -15.01
C ILE A 222 -5.48 7.84 -15.29
N HIS A 223 -5.38 7.30 -16.50
CA HIS A 223 -5.80 5.93 -16.78
C HIS A 223 -4.61 4.98 -16.57
N THR A 224 -4.84 3.87 -15.91
CA THR A 224 -3.88 2.79 -15.70
C THR A 224 -4.48 1.50 -16.22
N ILE A 225 -3.81 0.85 -17.16
CA ILE A 225 -4.18 -0.48 -17.68
C ILE A 225 -3.04 -1.42 -17.36
N GLY A 226 -3.31 -2.55 -16.75
CA GLY A 226 -2.28 -3.50 -16.38
C GLY A 226 -2.70 -4.95 -16.44
N VAL A 227 -1.69 -5.79 -16.39
CA VAL A 227 -1.81 -7.25 -16.30
C VAL A 227 -0.83 -7.76 -15.25
N ARG A 228 -1.23 -8.82 -14.56
CA ARG A 228 -0.43 -9.52 -13.56
C ARG A 228 -0.52 -11.02 -13.75
N ALA A 229 0.55 -11.71 -13.46
CA ALA A 229 0.56 -13.16 -13.28
C ALA A 229 1.39 -13.47 -12.03
N GLY A 230 0.82 -14.25 -11.11
CA GLY A 230 1.51 -14.66 -9.89
C GLY A 230 1.14 -16.09 -9.52
N GLY A 231 2.07 -16.81 -8.91
CA GLY A 231 1.84 -18.17 -8.49
C GLY A 231 3.10 -19.01 -8.35
N GLU A 232 2.92 -20.33 -8.33
CA GLU A 232 4.01 -21.29 -8.23
C GLU A 232 3.88 -22.39 -9.27
N VAL A 233 4.97 -22.67 -9.98
CA VAL A 233 5.05 -23.75 -10.98
C VAL A 233 6.35 -24.52 -10.78
N ILE A 234 6.24 -25.81 -10.46
CA ILE A 234 7.40 -26.73 -10.28
C ILE A 234 8.40 -26.20 -9.23
N GLY A 235 7.89 -25.67 -8.10
CA GLY A 235 8.70 -25.13 -7.01
C GLY A 235 9.32 -23.74 -7.28
N ILE A 236 9.07 -23.17 -8.47
CA ILE A 236 9.43 -21.79 -8.79
C ILE A 236 8.21 -20.91 -8.51
N ASP A 237 8.31 -20.05 -7.55
CA ASP A 237 7.34 -19.00 -7.31
C ASP A 237 7.68 -17.75 -8.13
N PHE A 238 6.66 -17.07 -8.59
CA PHE A 238 6.84 -15.86 -9.37
C PHE A 238 5.71 -14.85 -9.16
N GLU A 239 6.07 -13.59 -9.30
CA GLU A 239 5.17 -12.45 -9.33
C GLU A 239 5.60 -11.52 -10.45
N ALA A 240 4.75 -11.30 -11.44
CA ALA A 240 5.04 -10.45 -12.59
C ALA A 240 3.85 -9.53 -12.85
N GLU A 241 4.07 -8.24 -12.83
CA GLU A 241 3.05 -7.23 -13.09
C GLU A 241 3.59 -6.12 -13.99
N ALA A 242 2.76 -5.65 -14.93
CA ALA A 242 3.11 -4.57 -15.83
C ALA A 242 1.89 -3.68 -16.08
N ALA A 243 2.12 -2.37 -16.11
CA ALA A 243 1.07 -1.38 -16.32
C ALA A 243 1.52 -0.23 -17.22
N PHE A 244 0.57 0.25 -18.02
CA PHE A 244 0.66 1.49 -18.76
C PHE A 244 -0.21 2.55 -18.14
N GLN A 245 0.31 3.78 -18.06
CA GLN A 245 -0.42 4.96 -17.62
C GLN A 245 -0.45 6.01 -18.71
N PHE A 246 -1.59 6.64 -18.87
CA PHE A 246 -1.76 7.78 -19.79
C PHE A 246 -2.78 8.75 -19.23
N GLY A 247 -2.56 10.03 -19.46
CA GLY A 247 -3.51 11.09 -19.09
C GLY A 247 -4.55 11.32 -20.19
N ASP A 248 -5.59 12.07 -19.84
CA ASP A 248 -6.49 12.68 -20.83
C ASP A 248 -5.89 13.99 -21.38
N ASP A 249 -6.58 14.64 -22.32
CA ASP A 249 -6.11 15.87 -23.01
C ASP A 249 -5.78 17.05 -22.07
N LYS A 250 -6.19 16.99 -20.79
CA LYS A 250 -5.95 18.02 -19.78
C LYS A 250 -4.92 17.59 -18.73
N SER A 251 -4.51 16.35 -18.75
CA SER A 251 -3.60 15.76 -17.76
C SER A 251 -2.17 16.23 -17.97
N ARG A 252 -1.42 16.32 -16.86
CA ARG A 252 0.03 16.46 -16.87
C ARG A 252 0.73 15.13 -17.16
N TYR A 253 0.00 14.00 -17.04
CA TYR A 253 0.54 12.69 -17.31
C TYR A 253 0.52 12.41 -18.81
N SER A 254 1.65 12.02 -19.32
CA SER A 254 1.81 11.47 -20.65
C SER A 254 1.75 9.94 -20.60
N THR A 255 2.50 9.26 -21.45
CA THR A 255 2.54 7.80 -21.46
C THR A 255 3.70 7.31 -20.60
N ASN A 256 3.38 6.59 -19.52
CA ASN A 256 4.33 5.99 -18.61
C ASN A 256 4.17 4.47 -18.58
N PHE A 257 5.25 3.77 -18.30
CA PHE A 257 5.26 2.32 -18.15
C PHE A 257 5.89 1.95 -16.80
N GLY A 258 5.26 1.00 -16.11
CA GLY A 258 5.83 0.38 -14.91
C GLY A 258 5.76 -1.13 -14.99
N SER A 259 6.73 -1.80 -14.42
CA SER A 259 6.68 -3.25 -14.22
C SER A 259 7.38 -3.66 -12.93
N ASN A 260 6.94 -4.79 -12.39
CA ASN A 260 7.57 -5.49 -11.27
C ASN A 260 7.64 -6.96 -11.58
N LEU A 261 8.79 -7.56 -11.34
CA LEU A 261 9.04 -8.98 -11.49
C LEU A 261 9.79 -9.47 -10.26
N GLU A 262 9.37 -10.58 -9.69
CA GLU A 262 10.13 -11.34 -8.72
C GLU A 262 10.01 -12.84 -9.06
N VAL A 263 11.10 -13.56 -8.94
CA VAL A 263 11.15 -15.01 -9.13
C VAL A 263 11.98 -15.61 -8.00
N GLY A 264 11.44 -16.62 -7.34
CA GLY A 264 12.08 -17.35 -6.26
C GLY A 264 12.04 -18.86 -6.48
N TYR A 265 12.83 -19.56 -5.71
CA TYR A 265 12.81 -21.01 -5.64
C TYR A 265 13.00 -21.48 -4.20
N THR A 266 12.01 -22.16 -3.67
CA THR A 266 12.06 -22.67 -2.29
C THR A 266 12.68 -24.04 -2.24
N VAL A 267 13.72 -24.21 -1.43
CA VAL A 267 14.37 -25.48 -1.11
C VAL A 267 14.02 -25.85 0.32
N ASP A 268 13.21 -26.89 0.47
CA ASP A 268 12.85 -27.43 1.77
C ASP A 268 13.93 -28.38 2.27
N LEU A 269 14.49 -28.09 3.45
CA LEU A 269 15.59 -28.84 4.06
C LEU A 269 15.20 -29.41 5.43
N ASP A 270 13.91 -29.60 5.70
CA ASP A 270 13.28 -30.06 6.94
C ASP A 270 14.24 -30.15 8.16
N PRO A 271 14.09 -29.31 9.21
CA PRO A 271 13.02 -28.34 9.46
C PRO A 271 13.26 -26.93 8.88
N MET A 272 14.27 -26.75 8.06
CA MET A 272 14.67 -25.48 7.48
C MET A 272 14.11 -25.28 6.08
N SER A 273 13.91 -24.04 5.66
CA SER A 273 13.69 -23.70 4.26
C SER A 273 14.58 -22.55 3.81
N LEU A 274 14.94 -22.56 2.54
CA LEU A 274 15.78 -21.54 1.91
C LEU A 274 15.16 -21.13 0.59
N ARG A 275 14.91 -19.82 0.40
CA ARG A 275 14.36 -19.29 -0.85
C ARG A 275 15.26 -18.18 -1.38
N PRO A 276 16.25 -18.46 -2.24
CA PRO A 276 16.86 -17.43 -3.06
C PRO A 276 15.83 -16.84 -4.03
N PHE A 277 15.88 -15.52 -4.23
CA PHE A 277 15.03 -14.83 -5.18
C PHE A 277 15.76 -13.69 -5.89
N ALA A 278 15.28 -13.35 -7.07
CA ALA A 278 15.69 -12.20 -7.83
C ALA A 278 14.47 -11.38 -8.23
N GLY A 279 14.58 -10.07 -8.17
CA GLY A 279 13.52 -9.17 -8.57
C GLY A 279 14.04 -8.06 -9.48
N PHE A 280 13.13 -7.48 -10.23
CA PHE A 280 13.38 -6.32 -11.07
C PHE A 280 12.14 -5.47 -11.17
N ALA A 281 12.26 -4.19 -10.83
CA ALA A 281 11.21 -3.24 -11.13
C ALA A 281 11.74 -2.13 -12.05
N CYS A 282 10.85 -1.61 -12.88
CA CYS A 282 11.16 -0.41 -13.65
C CYS A 282 9.96 0.55 -13.69
N PHE A 283 10.28 1.82 -13.70
CA PHE A 283 9.34 2.92 -13.85
C PHE A 283 9.92 3.87 -14.90
N ILE A 284 9.24 4.01 -16.03
CA ILE A 284 9.75 4.68 -17.22
C ILE A 284 8.74 5.72 -17.68
N ASP A 285 9.23 6.93 -17.96
CA ASP A 285 8.50 7.92 -18.75
C ASP A 285 8.75 7.62 -20.24
N MET A 286 7.71 7.24 -20.95
CA MET A 286 7.79 6.92 -22.39
C MET A 286 7.57 8.14 -23.29
N SER A 287 7.15 9.28 -22.72
CA SER A 287 6.97 10.51 -23.49
C SER A 287 8.28 11.29 -23.55
N LYS A 288 8.59 11.76 -24.71
CA LYS A 288 9.58 12.83 -24.87
C LYS A 288 8.83 14.13 -25.00
N ASP A 289 8.79 14.91 -23.93
CA ASP A 289 8.25 16.27 -24.02
C ASP A 289 8.99 17.03 -25.11
N VAL A 290 8.23 17.73 -25.95
CA VAL A 290 8.73 18.58 -27.04
C VAL A 290 9.67 19.67 -26.52
N PHE A 291 9.66 19.98 -25.23
CA PHE A 291 10.47 21.01 -24.58
C PHE A 291 11.56 20.46 -23.65
N GLY A 292 11.80 19.13 -23.62
CA GLY A 292 12.84 18.49 -22.79
C GLY A 292 12.63 18.63 -21.29
N ARG A 293 11.40 18.89 -20.84
CA ARG A 293 11.04 18.82 -19.42
C ARG A 293 10.67 17.37 -19.10
N PRO A 294 11.20 16.79 -18.03
CA PRO A 294 10.69 15.50 -17.57
C PRO A 294 9.23 15.70 -17.17
N ASP A 295 8.34 15.00 -17.85
CA ASP A 295 6.97 14.90 -17.45
C ASP A 295 6.86 14.16 -16.10
N VAL A 296 5.67 14.14 -15.53
CA VAL A 296 5.41 13.38 -14.32
C VAL A 296 5.64 11.90 -14.62
N GLY A 297 6.57 11.28 -13.91
CA GLY A 297 6.89 9.86 -14.09
C GLY A 297 5.75 8.92 -13.69
N PHE A 298 6.00 7.62 -13.76
CA PHE A 298 5.01 6.60 -13.43
C PHE A 298 4.43 6.82 -12.01
N ASN A 299 3.10 6.89 -11.91
CA ASN A 299 2.40 7.04 -10.65
C ASN A 299 2.12 5.66 -10.04
N ARG A 300 2.69 5.38 -8.90
CA ARG A 300 2.51 4.10 -8.20
C ARG A 300 1.17 3.98 -7.46
N LEU A 301 0.25 4.93 -7.66
CA LEU A 301 -1.08 4.98 -7.05
C LEU A 301 -1.03 4.75 -5.52
N PHE A 302 -1.58 3.64 -5.07
CA PHE A 302 -1.71 3.25 -3.66
C PHE A 302 -0.89 1.98 -3.37
N SER A 303 0.32 1.92 -3.89
CA SER A 303 1.20 0.77 -3.78
C SER A 303 1.52 0.39 -2.34
N ASN A 304 1.44 -0.90 -2.05
CA ASN A 304 1.95 -1.48 -0.79
C ASN A 304 3.31 -2.18 -0.98
N TRP A 305 3.93 -2.06 -2.14
CA TRP A 305 5.19 -2.72 -2.43
C TRP A 305 6.39 -1.84 -2.08
N GLU A 306 7.25 -2.30 -1.19
CA GLU A 306 8.46 -1.62 -0.77
C GLU A 306 9.68 -2.08 -1.57
N TYR A 307 10.52 -1.13 -1.98
CA TYR A 307 11.80 -1.37 -2.64
C TYR A 307 12.99 -0.91 -1.81
N SER A 308 12.77 -0.09 -0.80
CA SER A 308 13.79 0.55 0.02
C SER A 308 13.27 0.80 1.43
N GLU A 309 14.15 0.71 2.41
CA GLU A 309 13.88 1.15 3.78
C GLU A 309 14.05 2.66 3.96
N PHE A 310 14.59 3.35 2.97
CA PHE A 310 14.97 4.76 3.06
C PHE A 310 14.24 5.65 2.04
N ILE A 311 14.05 5.17 0.83
CA ILE A 311 13.44 5.95 -0.25
C ILE A 311 11.95 5.75 -0.22
N ASP A 312 11.20 6.85 -0.05
CA ASP A 312 9.75 6.80 -0.15
C ASP A 312 9.31 6.18 -1.47
N HIS A 313 8.44 5.19 -1.35
CA HIS A 313 7.89 4.48 -2.50
C HIS A 313 7.17 5.39 -3.48
N THR A 314 6.57 6.49 -3.04
CA THR A 314 5.85 7.44 -3.92
C THR A 314 6.79 8.21 -4.84
N THR A 315 8.08 8.30 -4.50
CA THR A 315 9.08 9.05 -5.28
C THR A 315 9.80 8.19 -6.31
N LEU A 316 9.66 6.86 -6.27
CA LEU A 316 10.28 5.93 -7.21
C LEU A 316 9.49 5.86 -8.52
N SER A 317 9.43 6.95 -9.27
CA SER A 317 8.65 7.11 -10.50
C SER A 317 9.49 7.06 -11.79
N ASN A 318 10.82 7.02 -11.68
CA ASN A 318 11.78 7.09 -12.79
C ASN A 318 13.02 6.26 -12.44
N ALA A 319 12.90 4.93 -12.36
CA ALA A 319 13.95 4.08 -11.84
C ALA A 319 13.97 2.68 -12.44
N TYR A 320 15.16 2.09 -12.49
CA TYR A 320 15.40 0.66 -12.61
C TYR A 320 15.89 0.14 -11.26
N ILE A 321 15.26 -0.94 -10.76
CA ILE A 321 15.46 -1.44 -9.40
C ILE A 321 15.67 -2.97 -9.44
N PRO A 322 16.85 -3.45 -9.84
CA PRO A 322 17.20 -4.85 -9.65
C PRO A 322 17.41 -5.18 -8.17
N ARG A 323 16.95 -6.37 -7.77
CA ARG A 323 17.01 -6.89 -6.40
C ARG A 323 17.50 -8.32 -6.39
N LEU A 324 18.23 -8.69 -5.36
CA LEU A 324 18.59 -10.06 -5.05
C LEU A 324 18.35 -10.28 -3.56
N GLY A 325 17.76 -11.41 -3.22
CA GLY A 325 17.48 -11.71 -1.83
C GLY A 325 17.55 -13.19 -1.51
N LEU A 326 17.49 -13.45 -0.22
CA LEU A 326 17.49 -14.77 0.35
C LEU A 326 16.56 -14.77 1.57
N ASP A 327 15.48 -15.54 1.49
CA ASP A 327 14.65 -15.88 2.63
C ASP A 327 15.18 -17.17 3.23
N PHE A 328 15.36 -17.20 4.54
CA PHE A 328 15.85 -18.36 5.28
C PHE A 328 15.02 -18.55 6.54
N SER A 329 14.34 -19.68 6.63
CA SER A 329 13.58 -20.09 7.82
C SER A 329 14.30 -21.26 8.48
N PRO A 330 15.18 -21.00 9.50
CA PRO A 330 15.90 -22.05 10.22
C PRO A 330 14.98 -22.90 11.11
N HIS A 331 13.81 -22.38 11.43
CA HIS A 331 12.79 -23.01 12.25
C HIS A 331 11.42 -22.46 11.86
N GLU A 332 10.35 -23.21 12.08
CA GLU A 332 8.97 -22.80 11.76
C GLU A 332 8.52 -21.46 12.40
N SER A 333 9.15 -21.07 13.51
CA SER A 333 8.88 -19.81 14.23
C SER A 333 9.86 -18.68 13.91
N ILE A 334 10.86 -18.89 13.04
CA ILE A 334 11.90 -17.89 12.75
C ILE A 334 12.03 -17.73 11.26
N ASP A 335 11.82 -16.50 10.78
CA ASP A 335 12.07 -16.11 9.39
C ASP A 335 13.13 -15.02 9.34
N LEU A 336 14.08 -15.18 8.44
CA LEU A 336 15.13 -14.23 8.16
C LEU A 336 15.10 -13.87 6.68
N ARG A 337 15.24 -12.58 6.36
CA ARG A 337 15.37 -12.09 4.99
C ARG A 337 16.62 -11.25 4.84
N LEU A 338 17.43 -11.58 3.84
CA LEU A 338 18.54 -10.77 3.37
C LEU A 338 18.18 -10.21 2.00
N LEU A 339 18.30 -8.90 1.80
CA LEU A 339 17.94 -8.22 0.57
C LEU A 339 19.01 -7.23 0.16
N GLY A 340 19.40 -7.28 -1.12
CA GLY A 340 20.23 -6.27 -1.77
C GLY A 340 19.47 -5.61 -2.90
N THR A 341 19.44 -4.29 -2.93
CA THR A 341 18.74 -3.47 -3.93
C THR A 341 19.68 -2.46 -4.55
N TYR A 342 19.57 -2.28 -5.87
CA TYR A 342 20.30 -1.26 -6.60
C TYR A 342 19.32 -0.30 -7.27
N PHE A 343 19.51 1.00 -7.07
CA PHE A 343 18.66 2.05 -7.64
C PHE A 343 19.40 2.80 -8.74
N ARG A 344 18.80 2.83 -9.91
CA ARG A 344 19.32 3.54 -11.07
C ARG A 344 18.24 4.39 -11.71
N ALA A 345 18.48 5.70 -11.86
CA ALA A 345 17.57 6.57 -12.57
C ALA A 345 17.50 6.20 -14.07
N GLU A 346 16.31 6.17 -14.64
CA GLU A 346 16.12 5.99 -16.08
C GLU A 346 16.58 7.25 -16.81
N GLN A 347 16.06 8.43 -16.43
CA GLN A 347 16.48 9.72 -16.94
C GLN A 347 17.17 10.52 -15.84
N PRO A 348 18.50 10.64 -15.88
CA PRO A 348 19.22 11.35 -14.84
C PRO A 348 18.97 12.86 -14.94
N GLN A 349 18.65 13.46 -13.82
CA GLN A 349 18.63 14.94 -13.72
C GLN A 349 20.03 15.55 -13.79
N ARG A 350 21.07 14.73 -13.66
CA ARG A 350 22.49 15.02 -13.82
C ARG A 350 23.17 13.89 -14.59
N ARG A 351 24.50 14.00 -14.78
CA ARG A 351 25.30 13.07 -15.60
C ARG A 351 25.38 11.64 -15.07
N ASP A 352 25.17 11.42 -13.77
CA ASP A 352 25.24 10.09 -13.18
C ASP A 352 23.83 9.49 -13.00
N LYS A 353 23.69 8.23 -13.38
CA LYS A 353 22.45 7.46 -13.30
C LYS A 353 22.34 6.62 -12.03
N THR A 354 23.46 6.33 -11.36
CA THR A 354 23.47 5.52 -10.13
C THR A 354 22.95 6.35 -8.97
N ALA A 355 21.84 5.93 -8.39
CA ALA A 355 21.22 6.63 -7.27
C ALA A 355 21.72 6.09 -5.92
N ALA A 356 21.61 4.78 -5.69
CA ALA A 356 22.02 4.17 -4.42
C ALA A 356 22.21 2.65 -4.56
N TRP A 357 22.91 2.10 -3.55
CA TRP A 357 22.86 0.68 -3.20
C TRP A 357 22.27 0.56 -1.81
N GLU A 358 21.52 -0.50 -1.58
CA GLU A 358 20.96 -0.79 -0.28
C GLU A 358 21.11 -2.27 0.03
N MET A 359 21.42 -2.58 1.28
CA MET A 359 21.38 -3.94 1.82
C MET A 359 20.62 -3.92 3.14
N GLY A 360 19.73 -4.88 3.32
CA GLY A 360 18.95 -5.07 4.53
C GLY A 360 18.97 -6.50 5.01
N ILE A 361 18.88 -6.68 6.32
CA ILE A 361 18.59 -7.94 6.98
C ILE A 361 17.41 -7.73 7.92
N HIS A 362 16.42 -8.60 7.83
CA HIS A 362 15.20 -8.56 8.65
C HIS A 362 14.96 -9.93 9.24
N GLY A 363 14.46 -9.95 10.46
CA GLY A 363 14.10 -11.18 11.15
C GLY A 363 12.75 -11.05 11.84
N GLU A 364 11.98 -12.14 11.79
CA GLU A 364 10.76 -12.30 12.57
C GLU A 364 10.89 -13.54 13.45
N TYR A 365 10.49 -13.40 14.70
CA TYR A 365 10.32 -14.49 15.64
C TYR A 365 8.87 -14.55 16.11
N ARG A 366 8.14 -15.58 15.72
CA ARG A 366 6.79 -15.88 16.21
C ARG A 366 6.90 -16.58 17.54
N TYR A 367 6.68 -15.82 18.65
CA TYR A 367 6.75 -16.35 20.01
C TYR A 367 5.52 -17.21 20.33
N THR A 368 4.35 -16.76 19.87
CA THR A 368 3.08 -17.51 19.88
C THR A 368 2.36 -17.28 18.54
N GLU A 369 1.18 -17.88 18.37
CA GLU A 369 0.32 -17.60 17.20
C GLU A 369 -0.09 -16.11 17.13
N ASP A 370 -0.19 -15.47 18.31
CA ASP A 370 -0.68 -14.09 18.43
C ASP A 370 0.43 -13.06 18.59
N LEU A 371 1.62 -13.44 19.09
CA LEU A 371 2.71 -12.51 19.43
C LEU A 371 3.96 -12.77 18.59
N ALA A 372 4.37 -11.74 17.86
CA ALA A 372 5.59 -11.71 17.06
C ALA A 372 6.55 -10.60 17.49
N PHE A 373 7.84 -10.86 17.36
CA PHE A 373 8.94 -9.89 17.48
C PHE A 373 9.65 -9.80 16.14
N ARG A 374 9.94 -8.56 15.71
CA ARG A 374 10.67 -8.30 14.47
C ARG A 374 11.85 -7.40 14.75
N ALA A 375 12.92 -7.60 14.02
CA ALA A 375 14.09 -6.74 14.05
C ALA A 375 14.65 -6.61 12.64
N GLY A 376 15.20 -5.45 12.33
CA GLY A 376 15.85 -5.24 11.04
C GLY A 376 16.99 -4.25 11.16
N PHE A 377 17.90 -4.39 10.20
CA PHE A 377 19.02 -3.48 9.97
C PHE A 377 19.17 -3.30 8.46
N ALA A 378 19.27 -2.05 8.02
CA ALA A 378 19.55 -1.71 6.64
C ALA A 378 20.64 -0.66 6.54
N LYS A 379 21.41 -0.70 5.45
CA LYS A 379 22.40 0.30 5.09
C LYS A 379 22.21 0.72 3.64
N MET A 380 22.20 2.04 3.42
CA MET A 380 22.18 2.62 2.09
C MET A 380 23.50 3.35 1.81
N TRP A 381 24.06 3.08 0.64
CA TRP A 381 25.20 3.81 0.07
C TRP A 381 24.68 4.77 -1.00
N VAL A 382 24.57 6.04 -0.61
CA VAL A 382 24.06 7.09 -1.51
C VAL A 382 25.09 7.43 -2.57
N GLN A 383 24.65 7.56 -3.82
CA GLN A 383 25.49 7.90 -4.97
C GLN A 383 25.05 9.22 -5.62
N ASP A 384 25.80 9.69 -6.61
CA ASP A 384 25.62 11.00 -7.25
C ASP A 384 24.24 11.21 -7.91
N GLY A 385 23.54 10.13 -8.29
CA GLY A 385 22.25 10.20 -8.96
C GLY A 385 21.08 10.62 -8.05
N ILE A 386 21.22 10.49 -6.73
CA ILE A 386 20.14 10.82 -5.78
C ILE A 386 19.89 12.32 -5.59
N GLN A 387 20.85 13.17 -5.98
CA GLN A 387 20.75 14.60 -5.72
C GLN A 387 19.53 15.23 -6.39
N ARG A 388 18.51 15.59 -5.61
CA ARG A 388 17.28 16.32 -5.92
C ARG A 388 16.14 15.55 -6.57
N GLY A 389 16.27 14.24 -6.80
CA GLY A 389 15.21 13.46 -7.46
C GLY A 389 14.48 12.49 -6.54
N TYR A 390 15.12 12.02 -5.50
CA TYR A 390 14.58 11.03 -4.55
C TYR A 390 14.78 11.52 -3.12
N PRO A 391 13.85 12.31 -2.58
CA PRO A 391 13.93 12.68 -1.18
C PRO A 391 13.83 11.40 -0.33
N LEU A 392 14.72 11.27 0.64
CA LEU A 392 14.55 10.29 1.69
C LEU A 392 13.42 10.77 2.58
N VAL A 393 12.38 10.01 2.67
CA VAL A 393 11.30 10.25 3.63
C VAL A 393 11.48 9.26 4.76
N LEU A 394 12.14 9.70 5.79
CA LEU A 394 12.29 8.93 7.01
C LEU A 394 10.92 8.91 7.72
N ASN A 395 10.20 7.82 7.50
CA ASN A 395 8.92 7.50 8.14
C ASN A 395 7.89 8.65 8.18
N GLY A 396 7.72 9.34 7.06
CA GLY A 396 6.71 10.40 6.92
C GLY A 396 7.02 11.72 7.62
N THR A 397 8.17 11.86 8.29
CA THR A 397 8.45 13.01 9.14
C THR A 397 9.30 14.10 8.51
N ALA A 398 10.18 13.77 7.58
CA ALA A 398 10.95 14.81 6.86
C ALA A 398 11.56 14.28 5.56
N ALA A 399 11.39 15.04 4.48
CA ALA A 399 12.20 14.84 3.28
C ALA A 399 13.61 15.35 3.56
N VAL A 400 14.57 14.47 3.70
CA VAL A 400 15.97 14.81 3.87
C VAL A 400 16.69 14.56 2.54
N ASN A 401 17.38 15.57 2.02
CA ASN A 401 18.24 15.37 0.87
C ASN A 401 19.60 14.87 1.37
N PRO A 402 19.97 13.61 1.12
CA PRO A 402 21.28 13.11 1.54
C PRO A 402 22.40 13.83 0.77
N GLN A 403 23.52 14.00 1.41
CA GLN A 403 24.70 14.51 0.75
C GLN A 403 25.34 13.42 -0.14
N ARG A 404 26.19 13.85 -1.08
CA ARG A 404 26.94 12.95 -1.93
C ARG A 404 27.85 12.03 -1.13
N ASN A 405 27.85 10.74 -1.44
CA ASN A 405 28.65 9.69 -0.79
C ASN A 405 28.36 9.49 0.71
N GLU A 406 27.18 9.89 1.15
CA GLU A 406 26.71 9.65 2.51
C GLU A 406 26.29 8.20 2.67
N HIS A 407 26.57 7.60 3.84
CA HIS A 407 26.03 6.32 4.23
C HIS A 407 24.94 6.54 5.26
N ILE A 408 23.84 5.82 5.10
CA ILE A 408 22.70 5.92 6.00
C ILE A 408 22.39 4.53 6.54
N TYR A 409 22.16 4.48 7.83
CA TYR A 409 21.81 3.26 8.56
C TYR A 409 20.40 3.37 9.11
N TYR A 410 19.71 2.25 9.14
CA TYR A 410 18.41 2.11 9.76
C TYR A 410 18.38 0.83 10.59
N THR A 411 17.85 0.93 11.79
CA THR A 411 17.60 -0.21 12.68
C THR A 411 16.20 -0.10 13.24
N TYR A 412 15.50 -1.19 13.35
CA TYR A 412 14.23 -1.21 14.08
C TYR A 412 14.09 -2.45 14.96
N LEU A 413 13.31 -2.29 16.01
CA LEU A 413 12.80 -3.37 16.85
C LEU A 413 11.29 -3.21 16.96
N GLU A 414 10.54 -4.28 16.72
CA GLU A 414 9.10 -4.26 16.70
C GLU A 414 8.50 -5.42 17.48
N THR A 415 7.38 -5.17 18.13
CA THR A 415 6.50 -6.20 18.66
C THR A 415 5.08 -5.99 18.15
N GLU A 416 4.40 -7.07 17.80
CA GLU A 416 3.00 -7.05 17.40
C GLU A 416 2.26 -8.18 18.10
N ILE A 417 1.12 -7.85 18.71
CA ILE A 417 0.15 -8.80 19.22
C ILE A 417 -1.18 -8.64 18.48
N LYS A 418 -1.81 -9.77 18.11
CA LYS A 418 -3.16 -9.84 17.54
C LYS A 418 -4.05 -10.66 18.46
N PHE A 419 -5.32 -10.31 18.58
CA PHE A 419 -6.27 -10.98 19.47
C PHE A 419 -7.70 -10.94 18.94
#